data_18dd210b61e2726d7411c2136f9f34c7
#
_entry.id   18dd210b61e2726d7411c2136f9f34c7
#
_cell.length_a   1.000
_cell.length_b   1.000
_cell.length_c   1.000
_cell.angle_alpha   90.00
_cell.angle_beta   90.00
_cell.angle_gamma   90.00
#
_symmetry.space_group_name_H-M   'P 1'
#
loop_
_entity.id
_entity.type
_entity.pdbx_description
1 polymer ?
#
loop_
_entity_poly.entity_id
_entity_poly.type
_entity_poly.pdbx_seq_one_letter_code
_entity_poly.pdbx_strand_id
1 'polypeptide(L)'
;MIGVVDMIATGTTGAWAWHAHLLLWGVLAALSLAAVSVHRRLRRASAHPVPWPRSRALRFGGAMALAGASLGWPLGDLAAHWSLGALVLQRCLLVLAVAPLLLAGLPDDLIRWLSRPAPIDAVLIRVLRPPAAVVTVTVLLVGSMLPVLVAAQSASPAARGALALVVLGAGLVLWLPVMGRIPGIPRPRPMIRAVYLVAQSVVPVFLSFLYILATRPLYPAFARSAEVIHLRPLNDQQVAGFVSKLSFVIVLLAVAGTVLARAPDTDDDLGPEDPLSWADVERHFERVDRHGRAMAEPGASGPSGSSGGDGAGHDPEPGGQ
;
A
#
# COMPACT_ATOMS: atom_id res chain seq x y z
N MET A 1 12.87 6.71 40.99
CA MET A 1 12.49 8.12 41.20
C MET A 1 11.69 8.71 40.03
N ILE A 2 11.83 8.20 38.82
CA ILE A 2 11.04 8.65 37.64
C ILE A 2 9.59 8.17 37.71
N GLY A 3 9.29 7.01 38.29
CA GLY A 3 7.93 6.46 38.34
C GLY A 3 6.98 7.15 39.36
N VAL A 4 7.51 7.90 40.32
CA VAL A 4 6.70 8.61 41.34
C VAL A 4 6.22 9.96 40.83
N VAL A 5 6.95 10.60 39.94
CA VAL A 5 6.56 11.88 39.33
C VAL A 5 5.43 11.67 38.32
N ASP A 6 5.43 10.55 37.58
CA ASP A 6 4.31 10.19 36.69
C ASP A 6 3.04 9.80 37.47
N MET A 7 3.18 9.21 38.66
CA MET A 7 2.04 8.81 39.49
C MET A 7 1.35 10.00 40.16
N ILE A 8 2.08 11.10 40.41
CA ILE A 8 1.49 12.34 40.98
C ILE A 8 0.82 13.18 39.87
N ALA A 9 1.29 13.09 38.61
CA ALA A 9 0.67 13.77 37.47
C ALA A 9 -0.64 13.11 36.98
N THR A 10 -0.90 11.84 37.33
CA THR A 10 -2.12 11.11 36.94
C THR A 10 -3.32 11.36 37.88
N GLY A 11 -3.14 12.17 38.90
CA GLY A 11 -4.12 12.35 39.99
C GLY A 11 -5.34 13.19 39.64
N THR A 12 -5.40 13.97 38.55
CA THR A 12 -6.54 14.86 38.24
C THR A 12 -6.67 15.32 36.79
N THR A 13 -5.92 14.77 35.86
CA THR A 13 -6.12 15.12 34.45
C THR A 13 -7.21 14.24 33.87
N GLY A 14 -8.43 14.78 33.76
CA GLY A 14 -9.54 14.10 33.08
C GLY A 14 -9.14 13.68 31.66
N ALA A 15 -9.80 12.67 31.08
CA ALA A 15 -9.53 12.16 29.72
C ALA A 15 -9.55 13.24 28.62
N TRP A 16 -10.07 14.41 28.93
CA TRP A 16 -10.11 15.58 28.05
C TRP A 16 -8.96 16.58 28.32
N ALA A 17 -8.00 16.24 29.19
CA ALA A 17 -6.82 17.08 29.37
C ALA A 17 -5.98 17.13 28.08
N TRP A 18 -5.64 18.34 27.66
CA TRP A 18 -4.86 18.53 26.45
C TRP A 18 -3.40 18.11 26.68
N HIS A 19 -2.92 17.22 25.79
CA HIS A 19 -1.52 16.81 25.74
C HIS A 19 -0.89 17.21 24.41
N ALA A 20 0.25 17.89 24.47
CA ALA A 20 0.88 18.43 23.26
C ALA A 20 1.47 17.38 22.31
N HIS A 21 1.68 16.14 22.76
CA HIS A 21 2.28 15.04 21.96
C HIS A 21 3.51 15.46 21.13
N LEU A 22 4.43 16.24 21.73
CA LEU A 22 5.58 16.85 21.02
C LEU A 22 6.41 15.82 20.27
N LEU A 23 6.59 14.62 20.83
CA LEU A 23 7.32 13.53 20.18
C LEU A 23 6.61 13.10 18.87
N LEU A 24 5.29 12.93 18.89
CA LEU A 24 4.50 12.58 17.70
C LEU A 24 4.67 13.64 16.61
N TRP A 25 4.45 14.90 16.95
CA TRP A 25 4.60 16.01 16.00
C TRP A 25 6.03 16.14 15.49
N GLY A 26 7.03 15.93 16.35
CA GLY A 26 8.44 15.87 15.96
C GLY A 26 8.73 14.76 14.96
N VAL A 27 8.20 13.55 15.18
CA VAL A 27 8.36 12.40 14.26
C VAL A 27 7.67 12.69 12.92
N LEU A 28 6.44 13.20 12.92
CA LEU A 28 5.72 13.52 11.68
C LEU A 28 6.42 14.64 10.89
N ALA A 29 6.94 15.66 11.58
CA ALA A 29 7.74 16.70 10.97
C ALA A 29 9.05 16.16 10.39
N ALA A 30 9.76 15.30 11.12
CA ALA A 30 11.00 14.66 10.66
C ALA A 30 10.76 13.77 9.43
N LEU A 31 9.69 12.98 9.42
CA LEU A 31 9.30 12.17 8.26
C LEU A 31 8.96 13.04 7.04
N SER A 32 8.25 14.15 7.27
CA SER A 32 7.91 15.11 6.22
C SER A 32 9.15 15.76 5.63
N LEU A 33 10.06 16.23 6.49
CA LEU A 33 11.34 16.80 6.09
C LEU A 33 12.23 15.78 5.36
N ALA A 34 12.27 14.55 5.83
CA ALA A 34 13.00 13.46 5.18
C ALA A 34 12.46 13.20 3.78
N ALA A 35 11.12 13.07 3.62
CA ALA A 35 10.49 12.88 2.31
C ALA A 35 10.82 14.03 1.34
N VAL A 36 10.70 15.27 1.78
CA VAL A 36 11.05 16.45 0.96
C VAL A 36 12.54 16.47 0.61
N SER A 37 13.41 16.15 1.57
CA SER A 37 14.86 16.15 1.38
C SER A 37 15.31 15.08 0.40
N VAL A 38 14.79 13.85 0.53
CA VAL A 38 15.07 12.74 -0.39
C VAL A 38 14.55 13.09 -1.79
N HIS A 39 13.31 13.58 -1.92
CA HIS A 39 12.78 14.02 -3.21
C HIS A 39 13.65 15.10 -3.86
N ARG A 40 14.09 16.13 -3.11
CA ARG A 40 14.99 17.15 -3.61
C ARG A 40 16.34 16.58 -4.08
N ARG A 41 16.90 15.60 -3.35
CA ARG A 41 18.14 14.93 -3.75
C ARG A 41 17.95 14.12 -5.04
N LEU A 42 16.88 13.36 -5.14
CA LEU A 42 16.55 12.56 -6.33
C LEU A 42 16.35 13.46 -7.56
N ARG A 43 15.66 14.61 -7.40
CA ARG A 43 15.51 15.60 -8.46
C ARG A 43 16.82 16.17 -8.95
N ARG A 44 17.74 16.50 -8.04
CA ARG A 44 19.06 17.07 -8.42
C ARG A 44 19.93 16.06 -9.16
N ALA A 45 19.73 14.76 -8.89
CA ALA A 45 20.45 13.67 -9.56
C ALA A 45 19.80 13.22 -10.87
N SER A 46 18.62 13.71 -11.21
CA SER A 46 17.87 13.31 -12.41
C SER A 46 18.16 14.23 -13.59
N ALA A 47 18.32 13.65 -14.78
CA ALA A 47 18.44 14.40 -16.04
C ALA A 47 17.14 15.18 -16.37
N HIS A 48 15.98 14.67 -15.93
CA HIS A 48 14.68 15.29 -16.10
C HIS A 48 14.00 15.51 -14.73
N PRO A 49 14.27 16.64 -14.06
CA PRO A 49 13.77 16.90 -12.71
C PRO A 49 12.27 17.20 -12.72
N VAL A 50 11.45 16.27 -12.22
CA VAL A 50 10.01 16.47 -12.07
C VAL A 50 9.72 17.13 -10.71
N PRO A 51 9.02 18.29 -10.67
CA PRO A 51 8.63 18.90 -9.41
C PRO A 51 7.56 18.07 -8.70
N TRP A 52 7.51 18.19 -7.36
CA TRP A 52 6.39 17.62 -6.60
C TRP A 52 5.10 18.38 -6.93
N PRO A 53 4.09 17.75 -7.56
CA PRO A 53 2.86 18.46 -7.92
C PRO A 53 2.15 18.97 -6.67
N ARG A 54 1.65 20.20 -6.69
CA ARG A 54 0.95 20.81 -5.54
C ARG A 54 -0.18 19.94 -5.01
N SER A 55 -0.96 19.32 -5.89
CA SER A 55 -2.04 18.41 -5.50
C SER A 55 -1.56 17.17 -4.72
N ARG A 56 -0.40 16.61 -5.09
CA ARG A 56 0.21 15.49 -4.34
C ARG A 56 0.80 15.97 -3.01
N ALA A 57 1.47 17.11 -2.99
CA ALA A 57 2.01 17.70 -1.76
C ALA A 57 0.91 18.01 -0.74
N LEU A 58 -0.25 18.53 -1.19
CA LEU A 58 -1.41 18.74 -0.34
C LEU A 58 -1.99 17.42 0.22
N ARG A 59 -2.08 16.36 -0.59
CA ARG A 59 -2.52 15.04 -0.11
C ARG A 59 -1.55 14.45 0.91
N PHE A 60 -0.25 14.59 0.68
CA PHE A 60 0.78 14.17 1.64
C PHE A 60 0.68 14.95 2.95
N GLY A 61 0.59 16.28 2.88
CA GLY A 61 0.36 17.14 4.04
C GLY A 61 -0.92 16.79 4.78
N GLY A 62 -2.02 16.54 4.05
CA GLY A 62 -3.29 16.09 4.61
C GLY A 62 -3.18 14.74 5.30
N ALA A 63 -2.42 13.78 4.74
CA ALA A 63 -2.15 12.50 5.37
C ALA A 63 -1.38 12.68 6.70
N MET A 64 -0.36 13.54 6.73
CA MET A 64 0.41 13.84 7.95
C MET A 64 -0.44 14.54 9.01
N ALA A 65 -1.25 15.52 8.61
CA ALA A 65 -2.17 16.22 9.52
C ALA A 65 -3.22 15.25 10.11
N LEU A 66 -3.81 14.40 9.26
CA LEU A 66 -4.80 13.41 9.71
C LEU A 66 -4.16 12.33 10.59
N ALA A 67 -2.94 11.90 10.31
CA ALA A 67 -2.19 11.00 11.18
C ALA A 67 -1.93 11.66 12.55
N GLY A 68 -1.52 12.91 12.56
CA GLY A 68 -1.34 13.68 13.79
C GLY A 68 -2.64 13.83 14.58
N ALA A 69 -3.75 14.15 13.94
CA ALA A 69 -5.06 14.25 14.58
C ALA A 69 -5.56 12.89 15.10
N SER A 70 -5.28 11.79 14.38
CA SER A 70 -5.70 10.45 14.76
C SER A 70 -4.88 9.88 15.93
N LEU A 71 -3.57 10.16 15.96
CA LEU A 71 -2.64 9.61 16.95
C LEU A 71 -2.43 10.54 18.15
N GLY A 72 -2.77 11.83 17.99
CA GLY A 72 -2.67 12.86 19.01
C GLY A 72 -3.98 13.09 19.75
N TRP A 73 -4.02 14.18 20.50
CA TRP A 73 -5.21 14.62 21.24
C TRP A 73 -6.32 15.09 20.28
N PRO A 74 -7.60 14.82 20.55
CA PRO A 74 -8.13 14.03 21.67
C PRO A 74 -8.23 12.51 21.37
N LEU A 75 -8.26 12.12 20.09
CA LEU A 75 -8.57 10.76 19.67
C LEU A 75 -7.51 9.74 20.14
N GLY A 76 -6.23 10.12 20.05
CA GLY A 76 -5.13 9.26 20.50
C GLY A 76 -5.17 8.94 21.98
N ASP A 77 -5.50 9.91 22.82
CA ASP A 77 -5.60 9.72 24.27
C ASP A 77 -6.81 8.89 24.66
N LEU A 78 -7.98 9.16 24.04
CA LEU A 78 -9.16 8.33 24.23
C LEU A 78 -8.92 6.88 23.80
N ALA A 79 -8.28 6.68 22.65
CA ALA A 79 -7.94 5.36 22.10
C ALA A 79 -6.92 4.61 22.97
N ALA A 80 -6.06 5.33 23.70
CA ALA A 80 -5.01 4.73 24.51
C ALA A 80 -5.54 4.07 25.79
N HIS A 81 -6.50 4.71 26.46
CA HIS A 81 -6.85 4.36 27.85
C HIS A 81 -8.36 4.30 28.14
N TRP A 82 -9.21 4.93 27.29
CA TRP A 82 -10.57 5.24 27.70
C TRP A 82 -11.66 4.58 26.84
N SER A 83 -11.45 4.38 25.54
CA SER A 83 -12.52 3.92 24.66
C SER A 83 -12.02 2.98 23.58
N LEU A 84 -12.64 1.81 23.49
CA LEU A 84 -12.44 0.87 22.40
C LEU A 84 -12.99 1.45 21.08
N GLY A 85 -14.11 2.18 21.15
CA GLY A 85 -14.69 2.86 19.99
C GLY A 85 -13.72 3.88 19.40
N ALA A 86 -13.06 4.68 20.24
CA ALA A 86 -12.01 5.62 19.81
C ALA A 86 -10.82 4.90 19.19
N LEU A 87 -10.37 3.78 19.78
CA LEU A 87 -9.28 2.97 19.23
C LEU A 87 -9.62 2.41 17.84
N VAL A 88 -10.82 1.87 17.66
CA VAL A 88 -11.27 1.34 16.38
C VAL A 88 -11.39 2.46 15.34
N LEU A 89 -11.96 3.61 15.72
CA LEU A 89 -12.04 4.79 14.84
C LEU A 89 -10.66 5.26 14.41
N GLN A 90 -9.70 5.36 15.33
CA GLN A 90 -8.31 5.70 15.03
C GLN A 90 -7.70 4.75 13.98
N ARG A 91 -7.92 3.44 14.12
CA ARG A 91 -7.43 2.42 13.17
C ARG A 91 -8.13 2.52 11.83
N CYS A 92 -9.44 2.75 11.81
CA CYS A 92 -10.18 3.02 10.57
C CYS A 92 -9.60 4.25 9.82
N LEU A 93 -9.32 5.34 10.54
CA LEU A 93 -8.70 6.53 9.94
C LEU A 93 -7.31 6.25 9.37
N LEU A 94 -6.47 5.53 10.10
CA LEU A 94 -5.13 5.16 9.62
C LEU A 94 -5.19 4.29 8.35
N VAL A 95 -6.08 3.30 8.31
CA VAL A 95 -6.18 2.35 7.20
C VAL A 95 -6.92 2.94 6.00
N LEU A 96 -8.07 3.58 6.24
CA LEU A 96 -8.99 3.97 5.16
C LEU A 96 -8.78 5.39 4.65
N ALA A 97 -8.12 6.25 5.42
CA ALA A 97 -7.90 7.65 5.03
C ALA A 97 -6.41 8.01 4.95
N VAL A 98 -5.63 7.79 6.02
CA VAL A 98 -4.20 8.17 6.04
C VAL A 98 -3.40 7.39 5.02
N ALA A 99 -3.55 6.06 4.96
CA ALA A 99 -2.79 5.22 4.04
C ALA A 99 -3.01 5.57 2.55
N PRO A 100 -4.26 5.69 2.04
CA PRO A 100 -4.47 6.07 0.64
C PRO A 100 -4.05 7.51 0.34
N LEU A 101 -4.26 8.45 1.27
CA LEU A 101 -3.79 9.82 1.10
C LEU A 101 -2.26 9.90 1.04
N LEU A 102 -1.57 9.14 1.88
CA LEU A 102 -0.12 9.03 1.88
C LEU A 102 0.38 8.47 0.55
N LEU A 103 -0.17 7.36 0.08
CA LEU A 103 0.17 6.77 -1.21
C LEU A 103 -0.12 7.73 -2.37
N ALA A 104 -1.29 8.39 -2.37
CA ALA A 104 -1.65 9.35 -3.41
C ALA A 104 -0.79 10.62 -3.37
N GLY A 105 -0.25 10.97 -2.20
CA GLY A 105 0.56 12.16 -1.97
C GLY A 105 2.03 11.99 -2.31
N LEU A 106 2.59 10.80 -2.17
CA LEU A 106 4.01 10.55 -2.46
C LEU A 106 4.32 10.71 -3.95
N PRO A 107 5.44 11.36 -4.33
CA PRO A 107 5.91 11.41 -5.71
C PRO A 107 6.46 10.05 -6.16
N ASP A 108 6.41 9.79 -7.48
CA ASP A 108 6.75 8.48 -8.04
C ASP A 108 8.24 8.12 -7.91
N ASP A 109 9.12 9.12 -7.92
CA ASP A 109 10.55 8.95 -7.67
C ASP A 109 10.84 8.47 -6.25
N LEU A 110 10.09 8.98 -5.27
CA LEU A 110 10.23 8.57 -3.88
C LEU A 110 9.69 7.15 -3.66
N ILE A 111 8.57 6.79 -4.30
CA ILE A 111 8.05 5.43 -4.25
C ILE A 111 9.06 4.46 -4.87
N ARG A 112 9.62 4.79 -6.05
CA ARG A 112 10.68 3.99 -6.68
C ARG A 112 11.92 3.85 -5.81
N TRP A 113 12.32 4.91 -5.12
CA TRP A 113 13.46 4.87 -4.22
C TRP A 113 13.22 3.97 -3.01
N LEU A 114 12.02 4.03 -2.41
CA LEU A 114 11.60 3.20 -1.27
C LEU A 114 11.48 1.72 -1.65
N SER A 115 11.07 1.40 -2.88
CA SER A 115 10.90 0.01 -3.35
C SER A 115 12.17 -0.62 -3.92
N ARG A 116 13.27 0.14 -4.12
CA ARG A 116 14.53 -0.35 -4.71
C ARG A 116 15.28 -1.44 -3.92
N PRO A 117 15.31 -1.43 -2.56
CA PRO A 117 16.06 -2.46 -1.83
C PRO A 117 15.51 -3.85 -2.13
N ALA A 118 16.39 -4.77 -2.56
CA ALA A 118 16.00 -6.13 -2.98
C ALA A 118 15.11 -6.88 -1.96
N PRO A 119 15.34 -6.80 -0.63
CA PRO A 119 14.46 -7.46 0.33
C PRO A 119 13.06 -6.83 0.37
N ILE A 120 12.95 -5.51 0.18
CA ILE A 120 11.66 -4.80 0.15
C ILE A 120 10.90 -5.20 -1.12
N ASP A 121 11.57 -5.19 -2.27
CA ASP A 121 10.96 -5.57 -3.56
C ASP A 121 10.44 -7.02 -3.52
N ALA A 122 11.25 -7.97 -3.01
CA ALA A 122 10.85 -9.36 -2.87
C ALA A 122 9.62 -9.54 -1.97
N VAL A 123 9.52 -8.79 -0.86
CA VAL A 123 8.36 -8.79 0.03
C VAL A 123 7.15 -8.20 -0.69
N LEU A 124 7.32 -7.05 -1.35
CA LEU A 124 6.24 -6.37 -2.06
C LEU A 124 5.65 -7.25 -3.17
N ILE A 125 6.47 -7.88 -4.01
CA ILE A 125 6.02 -8.79 -5.08
C ILE A 125 5.17 -9.93 -4.50
N ARG A 126 5.54 -10.46 -3.34
CA ARG A 126 4.84 -11.58 -2.72
C ARG A 126 3.56 -11.15 -2.00
N VAL A 127 3.62 -10.05 -1.24
CA VAL A 127 2.52 -9.57 -0.40
C VAL A 127 1.44 -8.84 -1.22
N LEU A 128 1.79 -8.20 -2.34
CA LEU A 128 0.83 -7.44 -3.16
C LEU A 128 0.02 -8.30 -4.15
N ARG A 129 0.25 -9.61 -4.21
CA ARG A 129 -0.68 -10.52 -4.89
C ARG A 129 -2.03 -10.46 -4.18
N PRO A 130 -3.17 -10.26 -4.88
CA PRO A 130 -4.46 -10.02 -4.24
C PRO A 130 -4.80 -11.00 -3.11
N PRO A 131 -4.67 -12.34 -3.25
CA PRO A 131 -4.98 -13.26 -2.15
C PRO A 131 -4.00 -13.12 -0.97
N ALA A 132 -2.71 -12.92 -1.22
CA ALA A 132 -1.71 -12.71 -0.17
C ALA A 132 -1.93 -11.39 0.56
N ALA A 133 -2.33 -10.34 -0.15
CA ALA A 133 -2.68 -9.05 0.44
C ALA A 133 -3.90 -9.18 1.37
N VAL A 134 -4.95 -9.92 0.98
CA VAL A 134 -6.11 -10.19 1.85
C VAL A 134 -5.67 -10.85 3.14
N VAL A 135 -4.88 -11.93 3.05
CA VAL A 135 -4.40 -12.65 4.25
C VAL A 135 -3.53 -11.74 5.12
N THR A 136 -2.58 -11.02 4.51
CA THR A 136 -1.65 -10.15 5.26
C THR A 136 -2.39 -9.04 5.99
N VAL A 137 -3.30 -8.33 5.31
CA VAL A 137 -4.11 -7.26 5.92
C VAL A 137 -4.97 -7.82 7.04
N THR A 138 -5.62 -8.96 6.81
CA THR A 138 -6.41 -9.66 7.83
C THR A 138 -5.59 -9.98 9.07
N VAL A 139 -4.44 -10.63 8.91
CA VAL A 139 -3.57 -11.01 10.03
C VAL A 139 -3.10 -9.79 10.80
N LEU A 140 -2.69 -8.72 10.11
CA LEU A 140 -2.22 -7.51 10.77
C LEU A 140 -3.34 -6.76 11.50
N LEU A 141 -4.52 -6.61 10.88
CA LEU A 141 -5.65 -5.89 11.51
C LEU A 141 -6.25 -6.69 12.66
N VAL A 142 -6.60 -7.96 12.44
CA VAL A 142 -7.16 -8.82 13.49
C VAL A 142 -6.14 -9.06 14.60
N GLY A 143 -4.88 -9.35 14.23
CA GLY A 143 -3.79 -9.52 15.18
C GLY A 143 -3.59 -8.29 16.05
N SER A 144 -3.63 -7.08 15.46
CA SER A 144 -3.51 -5.83 16.22
C SER A 144 -4.64 -5.65 17.27
N MET A 145 -5.78 -6.34 17.11
CA MET A 145 -6.92 -6.31 18.02
C MET A 145 -6.89 -7.42 19.08
N LEU A 146 -5.84 -8.24 19.15
CA LEU A 146 -5.71 -9.21 20.23
C LEU A 146 -5.70 -8.51 21.60
N PRO A 147 -6.45 -9.00 22.61
CA PRO A 147 -6.52 -8.34 23.93
C PRO A 147 -5.17 -8.09 24.58
N VAL A 148 -4.19 -8.98 24.37
CA VAL A 148 -2.82 -8.84 24.86
C VAL A 148 -2.12 -7.62 24.22
N LEU A 149 -2.28 -7.41 22.92
CA LEU A 149 -1.67 -6.28 22.21
C LEU A 149 -2.39 -4.97 22.54
N VAL A 150 -3.71 -5.01 22.71
CA VAL A 150 -4.49 -3.86 23.18
C VAL A 150 -4.09 -3.47 24.60
N ALA A 151 -3.88 -4.42 25.50
CA ALA A 151 -3.36 -4.16 26.83
C ALA A 151 -1.92 -3.60 26.80
N ALA A 152 -1.06 -4.15 25.96
CA ALA A 152 0.32 -3.68 25.80
C ALA A 152 0.38 -2.22 25.31
N GLN A 153 -0.48 -1.83 24.35
CA GLN A 153 -0.52 -0.43 23.88
C GLN A 153 -1.04 0.56 24.92
N SER A 154 -1.93 0.12 25.81
CA SER A 154 -2.40 0.96 26.93
C SER A 154 -1.31 1.12 27.98
N ALA A 155 -0.44 0.13 28.16
CA ALA A 155 0.64 0.15 29.13
C ALA A 155 1.91 0.89 28.65
N SER A 156 2.16 0.96 27.32
CA SER A 156 3.43 1.46 26.79
C SER A 156 3.25 2.35 25.56
N PRO A 157 3.78 3.59 25.57
CA PRO A 157 3.81 4.46 24.40
C PRO A 157 4.56 3.85 23.21
N ALA A 158 5.61 3.08 23.45
CA ALA A 158 6.37 2.41 22.40
C ALA A 158 5.53 1.32 21.71
N ALA A 159 4.81 0.48 22.48
CA ALA A 159 3.89 -0.51 21.93
C ALA A 159 2.76 0.15 21.12
N ARG A 160 2.23 1.27 21.59
CA ARG A 160 1.23 2.08 20.90
C ARG A 160 1.74 2.56 19.54
N GLY A 161 2.94 3.16 19.51
CA GLY A 161 3.60 3.60 18.29
C GLY A 161 3.86 2.44 17.33
N ALA A 162 4.37 1.31 17.81
CA ALA A 162 4.62 0.13 16.99
C ALA A 162 3.32 -0.43 16.38
N LEU A 163 2.25 -0.55 17.16
CA LEU A 163 0.95 -1.00 16.65
C LEU A 163 0.33 -0.01 15.66
N ALA A 164 0.48 1.30 15.86
CA ALA A 164 0.05 2.29 14.88
C ALA A 164 0.78 2.13 13.54
N LEU A 165 2.09 1.85 13.56
CA LEU A 165 2.86 1.55 12.35
C LEU A 165 2.43 0.25 11.68
N VAL A 166 2.14 -0.81 12.46
CA VAL A 166 1.60 -2.08 11.91
C VAL A 166 0.25 -1.84 11.24
N VAL A 167 -0.65 -1.10 11.85
CA VAL A 167 -1.97 -0.76 11.30
C VAL A 167 -1.84 0.11 10.05
N LEU A 168 -0.97 1.11 10.06
CA LEU A 168 -0.68 1.91 8.87
C LEU A 168 -0.08 1.05 7.75
N GLY A 169 0.84 0.14 8.09
CA GLY A 169 1.40 -0.83 7.15
C GLY A 169 0.33 -1.73 6.53
N ALA A 170 -0.62 -2.23 7.33
CA ALA A 170 -1.77 -2.97 6.83
C ALA A 170 -2.60 -2.13 5.84
N GLY A 171 -2.83 -0.85 6.16
CA GLY A 171 -3.49 0.09 5.25
C GLY A 171 -2.72 0.28 3.93
N LEU A 172 -1.40 0.43 3.98
CA LEU A 172 -0.58 0.52 2.77
C LEU A 172 -0.69 -0.74 1.92
N VAL A 173 -0.60 -1.93 2.52
CA VAL A 173 -0.76 -3.22 1.82
C VAL A 173 -2.16 -3.33 1.20
N LEU A 174 -3.21 -2.86 1.89
CA LEU A 174 -4.58 -2.85 1.37
C LEU A 174 -4.69 -2.00 0.10
N TRP A 175 -4.12 -0.78 0.09
CA TRP A 175 -4.33 0.17 -0.99
C TRP A 175 -3.34 0.04 -2.15
N LEU A 176 -2.15 -0.53 -1.96
CA LEU A 176 -1.13 -0.65 -3.00
C LEU A 176 -1.62 -1.41 -4.26
N PRO A 177 -2.30 -2.59 -4.15
CA PRO A 177 -2.82 -3.29 -5.33
C PRO A 177 -3.90 -2.49 -6.07
N VAL A 178 -4.71 -1.73 -5.33
CA VAL A 178 -5.80 -0.91 -5.91
C VAL A 178 -5.24 0.27 -6.67
N MET A 179 -4.24 0.94 -6.10
CA MET A 179 -3.66 2.16 -6.68
C MET A 179 -2.63 1.88 -7.78
N GLY A 180 -1.97 0.71 -7.79
CA GLY A 180 -0.97 0.35 -8.79
C GLY A 180 0.22 1.32 -8.81
N ARG A 181 0.76 1.68 -7.65
CA ARG A 181 1.79 2.72 -7.51
C ARG A 181 3.22 2.19 -7.57
N ILE A 182 3.41 0.87 -7.50
CA ILE A 182 4.76 0.28 -7.47
C ILE A 182 5.19 -0.06 -8.89
N PRO A 183 6.34 0.46 -9.36
CA PRO A 183 6.91 0.12 -10.65
C PRO A 183 7.22 -1.38 -10.74
N GLY A 184 6.97 -1.97 -11.90
CA GLY A 184 7.23 -3.42 -12.12
C GLY A 184 6.12 -4.36 -11.64
N ILE A 185 5.16 -3.88 -10.84
CA ILE A 185 3.99 -4.68 -10.44
C ILE A 185 2.79 -4.23 -11.26
N PRO A 186 2.24 -5.10 -12.14
CA PRO A 186 1.10 -4.73 -12.97
C PRO A 186 -0.12 -4.46 -12.11
N ARG A 187 -0.85 -3.42 -12.47
CA ARG A 187 -2.11 -3.09 -11.81
C ARG A 187 -3.18 -4.13 -12.18
N PRO A 188 -3.85 -4.77 -11.21
CA PRO A 188 -4.89 -5.74 -11.52
C PRO A 188 -6.03 -5.13 -12.32
N ARG A 189 -6.72 -5.95 -13.13
CA ARG A 189 -7.92 -5.55 -13.89
C ARG A 189 -8.98 -4.96 -12.96
N PRO A 190 -9.84 -4.03 -13.43
CA PRO A 190 -10.85 -3.37 -12.60
C PRO A 190 -11.72 -4.34 -11.80
N MET A 191 -12.18 -5.41 -12.44
CA MET A 191 -13.00 -6.44 -11.80
C MET A 191 -12.26 -7.12 -10.63
N ILE A 192 -10.99 -7.49 -10.82
CA ILE A 192 -10.18 -8.11 -9.76
C ILE A 192 -9.98 -7.16 -8.58
N ARG A 193 -9.78 -5.85 -8.85
CA ARG A 193 -9.65 -4.83 -7.80
C ARG A 193 -10.96 -4.66 -7.02
N ALA A 194 -12.10 -4.67 -7.70
CA ALA A 194 -13.40 -4.58 -7.04
C ALA A 194 -13.67 -5.80 -6.16
N VAL A 195 -13.46 -7.02 -6.68
CA VAL A 195 -13.57 -8.28 -5.91
C VAL A 195 -12.62 -8.27 -4.71
N TYR A 196 -11.38 -7.82 -4.89
CA TYR A 196 -10.41 -7.68 -3.81
C TYR A 196 -10.90 -6.73 -2.71
N LEU A 197 -11.47 -5.57 -3.05
CA LEU A 197 -12.00 -4.62 -2.07
C LEU A 197 -13.21 -5.19 -1.32
N VAL A 198 -14.10 -5.89 -2.02
CA VAL A 198 -15.22 -6.61 -1.40
C VAL A 198 -14.70 -7.67 -0.42
N ALA A 199 -13.73 -8.49 -0.83
CA ALA A 199 -13.12 -9.49 0.04
C ALA A 199 -12.49 -8.85 1.29
N GLN A 200 -11.81 -7.71 1.14
CA GLN A 200 -11.22 -6.96 2.26
C GLN A 200 -12.27 -6.40 3.23
N SER A 201 -13.51 -6.13 2.78
CA SER A 201 -14.56 -5.64 3.67
C SER A 201 -15.14 -6.73 4.57
N VAL A 202 -15.01 -8.01 4.18
CA VAL A 202 -15.63 -9.16 4.89
C VAL A 202 -15.05 -9.35 6.28
N VAL A 203 -13.73 -9.33 6.43
CA VAL A 203 -13.05 -9.63 7.70
C VAL A 203 -13.40 -8.63 8.81
N PRO A 204 -13.33 -7.30 8.60
CA PRO A 204 -13.76 -6.32 9.60
C PRO A 204 -15.23 -6.48 10.00
N VAL A 205 -16.08 -6.94 9.07
CA VAL A 205 -17.49 -7.23 9.36
C VAL A 205 -17.63 -8.39 10.34
N PHE A 206 -16.88 -9.48 10.18
CA PHE A 206 -16.90 -10.60 11.14
C PHE A 206 -16.42 -10.16 12.53
N LEU A 207 -15.32 -9.41 12.61
CA LEU A 207 -14.83 -8.88 13.88
C LEU A 207 -15.87 -7.93 14.53
N SER A 208 -16.57 -7.15 13.72
CA SER A 208 -17.64 -6.28 14.19
C SER A 208 -18.81 -7.05 14.80
N PHE A 209 -19.20 -8.18 14.20
CA PHE A 209 -20.22 -9.04 14.80
C PHE A 209 -19.78 -9.59 16.15
N LEU A 210 -18.51 -9.99 16.30
CA LEU A 210 -17.99 -10.43 17.59
C LEU A 210 -18.15 -9.32 18.66
N TYR A 211 -17.91 -8.07 18.31
CA TYR A 211 -18.05 -6.95 19.24
C TYR A 211 -19.51 -6.63 19.56
N ILE A 212 -20.39 -6.66 18.55
CA ILE A 212 -21.81 -6.29 18.70
C ILE A 212 -22.60 -7.37 19.47
N LEU A 213 -22.30 -8.64 19.20
CA LEU A 213 -23.02 -9.79 19.78
C LEU A 213 -22.46 -10.25 21.13
N ALA A 214 -21.30 -9.76 21.55
CA ALA A 214 -20.72 -10.11 22.83
C ALA A 214 -21.65 -9.69 23.98
N THR A 215 -21.81 -10.58 24.94
CA THR A 215 -22.59 -10.34 26.16
C THR A 215 -21.74 -9.83 27.33
N ARG A 216 -20.42 -9.81 27.15
CA ARG A 216 -19.44 -9.39 28.14
C ARG A 216 -18.36 -8.53 27.46
N PRO A 217 -17.79 -7.55 28.18
CA PRO A 217 -16.65 -6.79 27.67
C PRO A 217 -15.45 -7.72 27.40
N LEU A 218 -14.90 -7.66 26.19
CA LEU A 218 -13.75 -8.46 25.76
C LEU A 218 -12.41 -7.80 26.12
N TYR A 219 -12.42 -6.50 26.43
CA TYR A 219 -11.22 -5.70 26.66
C TYR A 219 -11.24 -5.05 28.05
N PRO A 220 -10.63 -5.70 29.05
CA PRO A 220 -10.54 -5.12 30.41
C PRO A 220 -9.80 -3.78 30.45
N ALA A 221 -8.91 -3.52 29.49
CA ALA A 221 -8.19 -2.25 29.38
C ALA A 221 -9.14 -1.01 29.27
N PHE A 222 -10.37 -1.20 28.78
CA PHE A 222 -11.37 -0.13 28.65
C PHE A 222 -12.51 -0.26 29.66
N ALA A 223 -12.30 -0.95 30.79
CA ALA A 223 -13.32 -1.12 31.83
C ALA A 223 -13.83 0.21 32.43
N ARG A 224 -12.99 1.27 32.34
CA ARG A 224 -13.31 2.62 32.84
C ARG A 224 -13.91 3.57 31.80
N SER A 225 -14.34 3.08 30.65
CA SER A 225 -14.91 3.90 29.58
C SER A 225 -16.10 4.75 30.05
N ALA A 226 -16.92 4.20 30.96
CA ALA A 226 -18.09 4.90 31.50
C ALA A 226 -17.74 6.18 32.29
N GLU A 227 -16.53 6.27 32.87
CA GLU A 227 -16.08 7.43 33.63
C GLU A 227 -15.86 8.67 32.77
N VAL A 228 -15.62 8.47 31.47
CA VAL A 228 -15.17 9.52 30.56
C VAL A 228 -16.19 9.80 29.43
N ILE A 229 -16.66 8.74 28.80
CA ILE A 229 -17.57 8.85 27.65
C ILE A 229 -19.02 8.54 28.03
N HIS A 230 -19.28 8.29 29.32
CA HIS A 230 -20.60 7.94 29.86
C HIS A 230 -21.26 6.71 29.22
N LEU A 231 -20.46 5.86 28.56
CA LEU A 231 -20.88 4.58 27.98
C LEU A 231 -20.34 3.41 28.81
N ARG A 232 -21.20 2.46 29.12
CA ARG A 232 -20.74 1.21 29.73
C ARG A 232 -19.75 0.50 28.82
N PRO A 233 -18.74 -0.22 29.35
CA PRO A 233 -17.70 -0.90 28.53
C PRO A 233 -18.27 -1.79 27.42
N LEU A 234 -19.39 -2.47 27.67
CA LEU A 234 -20.07 -3.29 26.67
C LEU A 234 -20.67 -2.43 25.53
N ASN A 235 -21.29 -1.31 25.88
CA ASN A 235 -21.88 -0.41 24.88
C ASN A 235 -20.78 0.26 24.03
N ASP A 236 -19.67 0.67 24.64
CA ASP A 236 -18.50 1.20 23.92
C ASP A 236 -17.94 0.16 22.95
N GLN A 237 -17.86 -1.11 23.37
CA GLN A 237 -17.46 -2.21 22.49
C GLN A 237 -18.42 -2.43 21.32
N GLN A 238 -19.72 -2.35 21.55
CA GLN A 238 -20.73 -2.45 20.49
C GLN A 238 -20.63 -1.27 19.52
N VAL A 239 -20.43 -0.05 20.02
CA VAL A 239 -20.15 1.12 19.18
C VAL A 239 -18.89 0.91 18.34
N ALA A 240 -17.81 0.37 18.92
CA ALA A 240 -16.60 0.00 18.18
C ALA A 240 -16.89 -0.95 17.01
N GLY A 241 -17.75 -1.95 17.24
CA GLY A 241 -18.22 -2.87 16.19
C GLY A 241 -18.97 -2.14 15.07
N PHE A 242 -19.91 -1.26 15.39
CA PHE A 242 -20.63 -0.47 14.38
C PHE A 242 -19.68 0.45 13.61
N VAL A 243 -18.78 1.17 14.29
CA VAL A 243 -17.78 2.04 13.65
C VAL A 243 -16.92 1.25 12.66
N SER A 244 -16.38 0.09 13.07
CA SER A 244 -15.59 -0.76 12.19
C SER A 244 -16.38 -1.21 10.96
N LYS A 245 -17.56 -1.80 11.17
CA LYS A 245 -18.42 -2.30 10.09
C LYS A 245 -18.75 -1.22 9.07
N LEU A 246 -19.31 -0.10 9.54
CA LEU A 246 -19.74 0.98 8.66
C LEU A 246 -18.57 1.60 7.90
N SER A 247 -17.43 1.87 8.57
CA SER A 247 -16.27 2.48 7.93
C SER A 247 -15.71 1.61 6.82
N PHE A 248 -15.47 0.32 7.08
CA PHE A 248 -14.89 -0.58 6.08
C PHE A 248 -15.88 -0.86 4.93
N VAL A 249 -17.14 -1.20 5.24
CA VAL A 249 -18.13 -1.52 4.20
C VAL A 249 -18.37 -0.31 3.30
N ILE A 250 -18.67 0.85 3.88
CA ILE A 250 -19.02 2.05 3.09
C ILE A 250 -17.83 2.47 2.22
N VAL A 251 -16.63 2.60 2.81
CA VAL A 251 -15.46 3.10 2.07
C VAL A 251 -15.02 2.12 0.99
N LEU A 252 -14.87 0.83 1.33
CA LEU A 252 -14.36 -0.15 0.37
C LEU A 252 -15.34 -0.43 -0.75
N LEU A 253 -16.66 -0.51 -0.47
CA LEU A 253 -17.68 -0.69 -1.51
C LEU A 253 -17.83 0.56 -2.37
N ALA A 254 -17.77 1.77 -1.80
CA ALA A 254 -17.80 3.01 -2.58
C ALA A 254 -16.60 3.06 -3.55
N VAL A 255 -15.40 2.70 -3.08
CA VAL A 255 -14.21 2.64 -3.95
C VAL A 255 -14.34 1.53 -4.98
N ALA A 256 -14.84 0.34 -4.62
CA ALA A 256 -15.09 -0.74 -5.57
C ALA A 256 -16.06 -0.30 -6.69
N GLY A 257 -17.16 0.35 -6.31
CA GLY A 257 -18.12 0.92 -7.25
C GLY A 257 -17.49 1.95 -8.18
N THR A 258 -16.66 2.88 -7.64
CA THR A 258 -15.96 3.86 -8.48
C THR A 258 -14.92 3.22 -9.40
N VAL A 259 -14.29 2.13 -9.00
CA VAL A 259 -13.34 1.36 -9.82
C VAL A 259 -14.08 0.71 -11.00
N LEU A 260 -15.25 0.14 -10.76
CA LEU A 260 -16.08 -0.47 -11.81
C LEU A 260 -16.70 0.59 -12.73
N ALA A 261 -17.27 1.66 -12.16
CA ALA A 261 -17.89 2.73 -12.95
C ALA A 261 -16.92 3.49 -13.87
N ARG A 262 -15.61 3.43 -13.58
CA ARG A 262 -14.56 4.02 -14.42
C ARG A 262 -13.80 2.99 -15.25
N ALA A 263 -14.19 1.73 -15.19
CA ALA A 263 -13.69 0.73 -16.13
C ALA A 263 -14.14 1.13 -17.54
N PRO A 264 -13.25 1.12 -18.55
CA PRO A 264 -13.71 1.22 -19.93
C PRO A 264 -14.70 0.08 -20.19
N ASP A 265 -15.75 0.36 -20.96
CA ASP A 265 -16.73 -0.65 -21.35
C ASP A 265 -15.98 -1.83 -21.97
N THR A 266 -15.96 -2.94 -21.26
CA THR A 266 -15.13 -4.11 -21.58
C THR A 266 -15.78 -5.00 -22.63
N ASP A 267 -16.84 -4.53 -23.30
CA ASP A 267 -17.42 -5.24 -24.44
C ASP A 267 -16.48 -5.27 -25.65
N ASP A 268 -15.52 -4.32 -25.75
CA ASP A 268 -14.48 -4.33 -26.78
C ASP A 268 -13.23 -5.16 -26.41
N ASP A 269 -13.01 -5.48 -25.11
CA ASP A 269 -11.87 -6.28 -24.66
C ASP A 269 -12.20 -7.79 -24.49
N LEU A 270 -13.47 -8.15 -24.62
CA LEU A 270 -13.93 -9.47 -25.02
C LEU A 270 -14.09 -9.50 -26.55
N GLY A 271 -13.28 -8.75 -27.25
CA GLY A 271 -13.00 -9.08 -28.66
C GLY A 271 -12.78 -10.58 -28.65
N PRO A 272 -13.37 -11.33 -29.59
CA PRO A 272 -13.18 -12.76 -29.67
C PRO A 272 -11.67 -12.94 -29.45
N GLU A 273 -11.28 -13.74 -28.42
CA GLU A 273 -9.94 -14.29 -28.40
C GLU A 273 -9.78 -14.76 -29.82
N ASP A 274 -9.02 -13.98 -30.58
CA ASP A 274 -8.84 -14.29 -32.01
C ASP A 274 -8.40 -15.73 -31.93
N PRO A 275 -9.26 -16.69 -32.28
CA PRO A 275 -8.95 -18.09 -32.00
C PRO A 275 -7.67 -18.27 -32.74
N LEU A 276 -6.56 -18.47 -31.99
CA LEU A 276 -5.20 -18.58 -32.48
C LEU A 276 -5.32 -19.20 -33.87
N SER A 277 -5.29 -18.33 -34.87
CA SER A 277 -5.52 -18.77 -36.25
C SER A 277 -4.45 -19.82 -36.50
N TRP A 278 -4.82 -20.96 -37.02
CA TRP A 278 -3.83 -21.98 -37.40
C TRP A 278 -2.67 -21.35 -38.15
N ALA A 279 -2.90 -20.28 -38.90
CA ALA A 279 -1.90 -19.45 -39.53
C ALA A 279 -0.95 -18.71 -38.54
N ASP A 280 -1.39 -18.37 -37.35
CA ASP A 280 -0.54 -17.74 -36.33
C ASP A 280 0.33 -18.80 -35.62
N VAL A 281 -0.25 -19.96 -35.36
CA VAL A 281 0.45 -21.13 -34.83
C VAL A 281 1.52 -21.60 -35.83
N GLU A 282 1.17 -21.71 -37.10
CA GLU A 282 2.08 -22.12 -38.19
C GLU A 282 3.22 -21.10 -38.37
N ARG A 283 2.93 -19.80 -38.36
CA ARG A 283 3.95 -18.73 -38.37
C ARG A 283 4.86 -18.75 -37.13
N HIS A 284 4.34 -19.19 -36.01
CA HIS A 284 5.16 -19.35 -34.81
C HIS A 284 6.12 -20.54 -34.95
N PHE A 285 5.63 -21.67 -35.42
CA PHE A 285 6.47 -22.86 -35.65
C PHE A 285 7.51 -22.61 -36.76
N GLU A 286 7.17 -21.94 -37.86
CA GLU A 286 8.13 -21.55 -38.88
C GLU A 286 9.24 -20.63 -38.37
N ARG A 287 8.94 -19.76 -37.40
CA ARG A 287 9.94 -18.90 -36.74
C ARG A 287 10.87 -19.71 -35.84
N VAL A 288 10.33 -20.66 -35.08
CA VAL A 288 11.11 -21.55 -34.21
C VAL A 288 12.00 -22.46 -35.06
N ASP A 289 11.48 -23.05 -36.14
CA ASP A 289 12.24 -23.89 -37.06
C ASP A 289 13.34 -23.13 -37.79
N ARG A 290 13.12 -21.90 -38.23
CA ARG A 290 14.15 -21.04 -38.81
C ARG A 290 15.28 -20.73 -37.83
N HIS A 291 14.95 -20.43 -36.57
CA HIS A 291 15.93 -20.22 -35.51
C HIS A 291 16.69 -21.52 -35.17
N GLY A 292 16.00 -22.66 -35.14
CA GLY A 292 16.62 -23.98 -34.92
C GLY A 292 17.58 -24.36 -36.02
N ARG A 293 17.25 -24.11 -37.29
CA ARG A 293 18.17 -24.37 -38.43
C ARG A 293 19.36 -23.41 -38.46
N ALA A 294 19.14 -22.13 -38.11
CA ALA A 294 20.25 -21.15 -38.02
C ALA A 294 21.24 -21.47 -36.90
N MET A 295 20.83 -22.18 -35.86
CA MET A 295 21.71 -22.66 -34.80
C MET A 295 22.30 -24.05 -35.08
N ALA A 296 21.72 -24.82 -36.00
CA ALA A 296 22.18 -26.17 -36.36
C ALA A 296 23.19 -26.22 -37.50
N GLU A 297 23.47 -25.09 -38.17
CA GLU A 297 24.58 -24.99 -39.16
C GLU A 297 25.81 -24.35 -38.47
N PRO A 298 26.69 -25.14 -37.84
CA PRO A 298 28.03 -24.69 -37.46
C PRO A 298 28.94 -24.85 -38.66
N GLY A 299 29.24 -23.73 -39.34
CA GLY A 299 30.52 -23.57 -40.03
C GLY A 299 30.87 -24.57 -41.13
N ALA A 300 30.33 -24.35 -42.34
CA ALA A 300 30.98 -24.92 -43.55
C ALA A 300 31.24 -23.81 -44.54
N SER A 301 32.37 -23.15 -44.39
CA SER A 301 33.18 -22.57 -45.48
C SER A 301 34.50 -22.04 -44.92
N GLY A 302 35.47 -22.96 -44.81
CA GLY A 302 36.87 -22.58 -44.77
C GLY A 302 37.34 -22.26 -46.21
N PRO A 303 38.27 -21.31 -46.40
CA PRO A 303 38.73 -20.93 -47.71
C PRO A 303 39.79 -21.93 -48.20
N SER A 304 39.50 -22.67 -49.30
CA SER A 304 40.54 -23.36 -50.08
C SER A 304 41.15 -22.36 -51.04
N GLY A 305 42.40 -22.01 -50.81
CA GLY A 305 43.25 -21.34 -51.77
C GLY A 305 43.70 -22.28 -52.90
N SER A 306 43.85 -21.75 -54.10
CA SER A 306 44.88 -22.06 -55.08
C SER A 306 44.88 -21.04 -56.21
N SER A 307 45.86 -20.21 -56.27
CA SER A 307 46.93 -20.02 -57.29
C SER A 307 46.44 -20.11 -58.77
N GLY A 308 46.82 -19.07 -59.50
CA GLY A 308 47.36 -19.20 -60.84
C GLY A 308 46.67 -18.46 -61.93
N GLY A 309 47.33 -17.47 -62.48
CA GLY A 309 47.55 -17.37 -63.92
C GLY A 309 46.90 -16.14 -64.61
N ASP A 310 47.72 -15.16 -64.82
CA ASP A 310 47.96 -14.38 -66.03
C ASP A 310 46.81 -14.02 -67.00
N GLY A 311 46.77 -12.71 -67.41
CA GLY A 311 46.45 -12.36 -68.78
C GLY A 311 45.72 -11.04 -68.95
N ALA A 312 46.49 -10.00 -69.03
CA ALA A 312 46.40 -8.88 -69.99
C ALA A 312 45.06 -8.32 -70.45
N GLY A 313 44.92 -7.05 -70.27
CA GLY A 313 44.66 -6.16 -71.39
C GLY A 313 43.31 -5.48 -71.53
N HIS A 314 43.42 -4.22 -71.46
CA HIS A 314 42.70 -3.23 -72.24
C HIS A 314 41.58 -2.42 -71.56
N ASP A 315 41.95 -1.22 -71.23
CA ASP A 315 41.10 0.00 -71.25
C ASP A 315 40.64 0.28 -72.70
N PRO A 316 39.64 1.12 -72.95
CA PRO A 316 39.46 2.45 -72.37
C PRO A 316 38.02 2.91 -72.16
N GLU A 317 37.91 3.94 -71.35
CA GLU A 317 36.86 4.99 -71.32
C GLU A 317 36.58 5.62 -72.72
N PRO A 318 35.64 6.55 -73.00
CA PRO A 318 34.83 7.34 -72.07
C PRO A 318 33.38 7.72 -72.59
N GLY A 319 32.67 8.53 -71.77
CA GLY A 319 31.76 9.55 -72.29
C GLY A 319 30.25 9.34 -72.00
N GLY A 320 29.68 10.11 -71.18
CA GLY A 320 29.10 11.42 -71.55
C GLY A 320 27.60 11.43 -71.45
N GLN A 321 27.12 12.29 -70.63
CA GLN A 321 25.90 13.06 -70.45
C GLN A 321 25.08 12.70 -69.25
#